data_65b4eda6dbd285456131b5c4b6bfd625
#
_entry.id   65b4eda6dbd285456131b5c4b6bfd625
#
_cell.length_a   1.000
_cell.length_b   1.000
_cell.length_c   1.000
_cell.angle_alpha   90.00
_cell.angle_beta   90.00
_cell.angle_gamma   90.00
#
_symmetry.space_group_name_H-M   'P 1'
#
loop_
_entity.id
_entity.type
_entity.pdbx_description
1 polymer ?
#
loop_
_entity_poly.entity_id
_entity_poly.type
_entity_poly.pdbx_seq_one_letter_code
_entity_poly.pdbx_strand_id
1 'polypeptide(L)'
;MKVQAQELSYEWSHHRISSIDSKVRVTLQNLLKHSIKLSNKLSSRLIRECADLISPYISIIFNCCLTTGTFPDDWKLAKVTPIFKQGDRSDMNNYHPIFVISAIAKVFERIVYNQLSSYLSENNILSKYQSGFRSFHSTVTALLEATDNWAFNIDRGYVNAVVFLDLKKAFDTASHSILLSKLYSYGVKEIAYELLSSYLENRTQKCAVNGVLSKSCTLTCGIPRGQYWGLCCFSYTLMTYLIVYQIRNQECTRMILT
;
A
#
# COMPACT_ATOMS: atom_id res chain seq x y z
N MET A 1 -20.00 15.94 -1.88
CA MET A 1 -18.92 15.09 -2.41
C MET A 1 -18.19 15.64 -3.66
N LYS A 2 -18.80 16.47 -4.52
CA LYS A 2 -18.12 17.00 -5.74
C LYS A 2 -17.13 18.17 -5.49
N VAL A 3 -17.29 18.93 -4.43
CA VAL A 3 -16.44 20.12 -4.13
C VAL A 3 -15.08 19.72 -3.56
N GLN A 4 -14.98 18.62 -2.80
CA GLN A 4 -13.75 18.16 -2.16
C GLN A 4 -12.77 17.46 -3.10
N ALA A 5 -13.21 16.96 -4.26
CA ALA A 5 -12.35 16.30 -5.23
C ALA A 5 -11.40 17.26 -5.99
N GLN A 6 -11.75 18.56 -6.04
CA GLN A 6 -10.90 19.59 -6.63
C GLN A 6 -9.70 19.96 -5.75
N GLU A 7 -9.80 19.73 -4.43
CA GLU A 7 -8.75 20.09 -3.47
C GLU A 7 -7.53 19.18 -3.54
N LEU A 8 -7.68 17.91 -3.93
CA LEU A 8 -6.55 16.97 -3.95
C LEU A 8 -5.59 17.23 -5.11
N SER A 9 -6.11 17.54 -6.28
CA SER A 9 -5.28 17.96 -7.42
C SER A 9 -4.65 19.32 -7.15
N TYR A 10 -5.37 20.21 -6.45
CA TYR A 10 -4.88 21.51 -6.05
C TYR A 10 -3.78 21.42 -4.98
N GLU A 11 -3.94 20.61 -3.95
CA GLU A 11 -2.90 20.39 -2.92
C GLU A 11 -1.63 19.76 -3.49
N TRP A 12 -1.76 18.82 -4.44
CA TRP A 12 -0.62 18.17 -5.07
C TRP A 12 0.16 19.09 -6.01
N SER A 13 -0.54 19.95 -6.74
CA SER A 13 0.08 20.92 -7.65
C SER A 13 0.72 22.13 -6.94
N HIS A 14 0.29 22.44 -5.71
CA HIS A 14 0.72 23.62 -4.97
C HIS A 14 1.62 23.32 -3.76
N HIS A 15 1.95 22.05 -3.46
CA HIS A 15 2.90 21.70 -2.42
C HIS A 15 4.32 22.12 -2.83
N ARG A 16 4.70 23.33 -2.38
CA ARG A 16 5.99 23.95 -2.67
C ARG A 16 7.18 23.09 -2.22
N ILE A 17 8.26 23.17 -2.98
CA ILE A 17 9.56 22.49 -2.82
C ILE A 17 10.06 22.48 -1.36
N SER A 18 9.85 23.55 -0.59
CA SER A 18 10.31 23.66 0.80
C SER A 18 9.64 22.68 1.79
N SER A 19 8.39 22.29 1.56
CA SER A 19 7.70 21.36 2.45
C SER A 19 8.08 19.89 2.17
N ILE A 20 8.52 19.58 0.95
CA ILE A 20 8.96 18.23 0.58
C ILE A 20 10.37 17.96 1.10
N ASP A 21 11.28 18.91 1.09
CA ASP A 21 12.66 18.69 1.55
C ASP A 21 12.73 18.21 3.00
N SER A 22 12.01 18.85 3.91
CA SER A 22 11.93 18.39 5.30
C SER A 22 11.32 16.98 5.42
N LYS A 23 10.27 16.69 4.65
CA LYS A 23 9.64 15.35 4.61
C LYS A 23 10.60 14.31 4.04
N VAL A 24 11.32 14.62 2.97
CA VAL A 24 12.35 13.75 2.37
C VAL A 24 13.45 13.45 3.36
N ARG A 25 14.00 14.46 4.02
CA ARG A 25 15.07 14.31 5.01
C ARG A 25 14.65 13.41 6.17
N VAL A 26 13.52 13.72 6.81
CA VAL A 26 12.99 12.91 7.93
C VAL A 26 12.68 11.48 7.49
N THR A 27 12.14 11.31 6.29
CA THR A 27 11.81 9.98 5.77
C THR A 27 13.08 9.19 5.46
N LEU A 28 14.11 9.79 4.88
CA LEU A 28 15.42 9.17 4.67
C LEU A 28 16.04 8.70 5.99
N GLN A 29 16.04 9.55 7.00
CA GLN A 29 16.60 9.22 8.31
C GLN A 29 15.84 8.08 9.01
N ASN A 30 14.50 8.06 8.92
CA ASN A 30 13.67 7.10 9.63
C ASN A 30 13.51 5.77 8.91
N LEU A 31 13.22 5.78 7.61
CA LEU A 31 12.98 4.54 6.86
C LEU A 31 14.21 3.64 6.76
N LEU A 32 15.39 4.25 6.68
CA LEU A 32 16.62 3.50 6.47
C LEU A 32 17.22 2.96 7.78
N LYS A 33 16.64 3.27 8.93
CA LYS A 33 17.06 2.67 10.22
C LYS A 33 16.90 1.14 10.23
N HIS A 34 15.87 0.62 9.57
CA HIS A 34 15.49 -0.79 9.61
C HIS A 34 15.76 -1.56 8.30
N SER A 35 16.30 -0.90 7.26
CA SER A 35 16.53 -1.53 5.96
C SER A 35 17.86 -2.27 5.93
N ILE A 36 17.83 -3.59 6.06
CA ILE A 36 19.01 -4.41 6.22
C ILE A 36 19.73 -4.75 4.90
N LYS A 37 19.05 -4.75 3.75
CA LYS A 37 19.69 -4.97 2.42
C LYS A 37 18.93 -4.28 1.31
N LEU A 38 19.62 -3.43 0.58
CA LEU A 38 19.11 -2.77 -0.62
C LEU A 38 19.68 -3.42 -1.88
N SER A 39 18.84 -3.52 -2.89
CA SER A 39 19.17 -4.17 -4.16
C SER A 39 20.20 -3.40 -5.00
N ASN A 40 20.49 -2.16 -4.67
CA ASN A 40 21.39 -1.30 -5.42
C ASN A 40 22.76 -1.18 -4.70
N LYS A 41 23.79 -0.80 -5.47
CA LYS A 41 25.18 -0.68 -5.04
C LYS A 41 25.41 0.25 -3.83
N LEU A 42 24.42 1.10 -3.49
CA LEU A 42 24.48 2.03 -2.36
C LEU A 42 23.87 1.42 -1.09
N SER A 43 24.64 1.48 0.00
CA SER A 43 24.15 1.05 1.32
C SER A 43 23.09 2.02 1.85
N SER A 44 22.01 1.49 2.44
CA SER A 44 21.00 2.29 3.14
C SER A 44 21.59 3.12 4.28
N ARG A 45 22.65 2.62 4.91
CA ARG A 45 23.39 3.35 5.93
C ARG A 45 24.03 4.63 5.36
N LEU A 46 24.70 4.52 4.22
CA LEU A 46 25.33 5.66 3.56
C LEU A 46 24.30 6.71 3.17
N ILE A 47 23.19 6.30 2.56
CA ILE A 47 22.11 7.23 2.17
C ILE A 47 21.53 7.94 3.41
N ARG A 48 21.41 7.24 4.54
CA ARG A 48 20.93 7.84 5.79
C ARG A 48 21.92 8.84 6.37
N GLU A 49 23.20 8.49 6.39
CA GLU A 49 24.27 9.37 6.92
C GLU A 49 24.43 10.62 6.06
N CYS A 50 24.21 10.53 4.75
CA CYS A 50 24.24 11.65 3.83
C CYS A 50 22.87 12.33 3.63
N ALA A 51 21.84 12.00 4.43
CA ALA A 51 20.47 12.48 4.20
C ALA A 51 20.37 14.01 4.10
N ASP A 52 21.09 14.74 4.94
CA ASP A 52 21.06 16.22 4.94
C ASP A 52 21.69 16.83 3.66
N LEU A 53 22.68 16.16 3.10
CA LEU A 53 23.35 16.59 1.86
C LEU A 53 22.56 16.27 0.60
N ILE A 54 21.87 15.09 0.60
CA ILE A 54 21.20 14.59 -0.62
C ILE A 54 19.71 14.97 -0.68
N SER A 55 19.08 15.32 0.44
CA SER A 55 17.64 15.64 0.48
C SER A 55 17.22 16.76 -0.47
N PRO A 56 17.96 17.87 -0.65
CA PRO A 56 17.55 18.90 -1.59
C PRO A 56 17.48 18.39 -3.04
N TYR A 57 18.46 17.59 -3.47
CA TYR A 57 18.50 17.03 -4.82
C TYR A 57 17.41 16.00 -5.05
N ILE A 58 17.18 15.12 -4.06
CA ILE A 58 16.09 14.14 -4.12
C ILE A 58 14.73 14.85 -4.16
N SER A 59 14.58 15.94 -3.42
CA SER A 59 13.35 16.74 -3.40
C SER A 59 13.03 17.36 -4.75
N ILE A 60 14.04 17.79 -5.52
CA ILE A 60 13.85 18.27 -6.89
C ILE A 60 13.29 17.15 -7.78
N ILE A 61 13.87 15.93 -7.70
CA ILE A 61 13.39 14.78 -8.46
C ILE A 61 11.95 14.42 -8.07
N PHE A 62 11.66 14.39 -6.78
CA PHE A 62 10.31 14.06 -6.30
C PHE A 62 9.27 15.10 -6.72
N ASN A 63 9.61 16.38 -6.66
CA ASN A 63 8.73 17.45 -7.16
C ASN A 63 8.50 17.30 -8.67
N CYS A 64 9.54 16.97 -9.45
CA CYS A 64 9.37 16.70 -10.87
C CYS A 64 8.39 15.53 -11.10
N CYS A 65 8.53 14.43 -10.38
CA CYS A 65 7.60 13.31 -10.47
C CYS A 65 6.16 13.70 -10.12
N LEU A 66 5.98 14.52 -9.08
CA LEU A 66 4.67 14.99 -8.64
C LEU A 66 4.03 15.97 -9.63
N THR A 67 4.80 16.84 -10.26
CA THR A 67 4.29 17.82 -11.22
C THR A 67 4.05 17.25 -12.60
N THR A 68 4.80 16.22 -13.00
CA THR A 68 4.63 15.56 -14.31
C THR A 68 3.72 14.35 -14.28
N GLY A 69 3.28 13.90 -13.09
CA GLY A 69 2.49 12.68 -12.94
C GLY A 69 3.26 11.40 -13.36
N THR A 70 4.59 11.43 -13.34
CA THR A 70 5.41 10.34 -13.87
C THR A 70 6.22 9.66 -12.78
N PHE A 71 6.08 8.34 -12.65
CA PHE A 71 6.92 7.51 -11.79
C PHE A 71 8.09 6.95 -12.61
N PRO A 72 9.36 7.20 -12.22
CA PRO A 72 10.53 6.82 -13.00
C PRO A 72 10.63 5.31 -13.24
N ASP A 73 10.94 4.91 -14.48
CA ASP A 73 11.00 3.49 -14.89
C ASP A 73 12.09 2.72 -14.14
N ASP A 74 13.23 3.35 -13.84
CA ASP A 74 14.31 2.76 -13.05
C ASP A 74 13.86 2.33 -11.64
N TRP A 75 12.79 2.91 -11.13
CA TRP A 75 12.23 2.57 -9.81
C TRP A 75 11.17 1.47 -9.89
N LYS A 76 10.72 1.11 -11.09
CA LYS A 76 9.70 0.07 -11.32
C LYS A 76 10.26 -1.35 -11.29
N LEU A 77 11.59 -1.50 -11.36
CA LEU A 77 12.23 -2.81 -11.27
C LEU A 77 12.27 -3.32 -9.84
N ALA A 78 11.65 -4.46 -9.58
CA ALA A 78 11.72 -5.17 -8.32
C ALA A 78 12.64 -6.40 -8.41
N LYS A 79 13.53 -6.56 -7.41
CA LYS A 79 14.27 -7.80 -7.19
C LYS A 79 13.49 -8.66 -6.22
N VAL A 80 13.12 -9.87 -6.64
CA VAL A 80 12.38 -10.83 -5.83
C VAL A 80 13.34 -11.87 -5.28
N THR A 81 13.37 -12.03 -3.96
CA THR A 81 14.14 -13.09 -3.30
C THR A 81 13.15 -14.05 -2.65
N PRO A 82 13.07 -15.32 -3.12
CA PRO A 82 12.22 -16.31 -2.51
C PRO A 82 12.82 -16.79 -1.18
N ILE A 83 12.03 -16.71 -0.10
CA ILE A 83 12.40 -17.27 1.21
C ILE A 83 11.58 -18.52 1.47
N PHE A 84 12.24 -19.62 1.72
CA PHE A 84 11.59 -20.88 2.06
C PHE A 84 10.84 -20.78 3.38
N LYS A 85 9.61 -21.25 3.42
CA LYS A 85 8.76 -21.30 4.62
C LYS A 85 8.82 -22.66 5.30
N GLN A 86 8.25 -23.67 4.63
CA GLN A 86 8.14 -25.04 5.13
C GLN A 86 7.67 -25.96 4.00
N GLY A 87 7.79 -27.28 4.21
CA GLY A 87 7.34 -28.31 3.25
C GLY A 87 8.44 -28.73 2.29
N ASP A 88 8.07 -29.15 1.10
CA ASP A 88 9.00 -29.57 0.05
C ASP A 88 9.66 -28.35 -0.61
N ARG A 89 10.99 -28.37 -0.69
CA ARG A 89 11.80 -27.30 -1.31
C ARG A 89 11.65 -27.23 -2.83
N SER A 90 11.16 -28.27 -3.47
CA SER A 90 10.90 -28.31 -4.91
C SER A 90 9.59 -27.60 -5.29
N ASP A 91 8.67 -27.42 -4.33
CA ASP A 91 7.41 -26.72 -4.56
C ASP A 91 7.58 -25.22 -4.36
N MET A 92 7.37 -24.45 -5.43
CA MET A 92 7.42 -22.99 -5.42
C MET A 92 6.38 -22.33 -4.48
N ASN A 93 5.29 -22.99 -4.16
CA ASN A 93 4.27 -22.48 -3.24
C ASN A 93 4.77 -22.43 -1.79
N ASN A 94 5.82 -23.16 -1.47
CA ASN A 94 6.46 -23.19 -0.16
C ASN A 94 7.45 -22.04 0.07
N TYR A 95 7.53 -21.09 -0.87
CA TYR A 95 8.37 -19.90 -0.76
C TYR A 95 7.56 -18.63 -0.57
N HIS A 96 8.08 -17.74 0.28
CA HIS A 96 7.56 -16.39 0.43
C HIS A 96 8.42 -15.40 -0.36
N PRO A 97 7.89 -14.74 -1.39
CA PRO A 97 8.66 -13.76 -2.16
C PRO A 97 8.85 -12.48 -1.34
N ILE A 98 10.11 -12.04 -1.21
CA ILE A 98 10.44 -10.71 -0.68
C ILE A 98 10.81 -9.82 -1.86
N PHE A 99 10.09 -8.71 -2.00
CA PHE A 99 10.32 -7.71 -3.04
C PHE A 99 11.25 -6.61 -2.53
N VAL A 100 12.32 -6.36 -3.25
CA VAL A 100 13.30 -5.31 -2.95
C VAL A 100 13.34 -4.34 -4.11
N ILE A 101 12.97 -3.09 -3.83
CA ILE A 101 13.07 -1.96 -4.77
C ILE A 101 14.13 -0.97 -4.31
N SER A 102 14.41 0.04 -5.14
CA SER A 102 15.31 1.15 -4.81
C SER A 102 14.94 1.82 -3.48
N ALA A 103 15.95 2.22 -2.70
CA ALA A 103 15.75 2.97 -1.46
C ALA A 103 15.03 4.30 -1.70
N ILE A 104 15.41 5.00 -2.76
CA ILE A 104 14.83 6.30 -3.13
C ILE A 104 13.37 6.11 -3.51
N ALA A 105 13.04 5.06 -4.27
CA ALA A 105 11.65 4.72 -4.58
C ALA A 105 10.82 4.48 -3.31
N LYS A 106 11.37 3.78 -2.30
CA LYS A 106 10.67 3.57 -1.01
C LYS A 106 10.41 4.88 -0.26
N VAL A 107 11.35 5.83 -0.30
CA VAL A 107 11.18 7.14 0.32
C VAL A 107 10.06 7.91 -0.39
N PHE A 108 10.07 7.92 -1.71
CA PHE A 108 9.02 8.56 -2.51
C PHE A 108 7.65 7.93 -2.24
N GLU A 109 7.56 6.59 -2.30
CA GLU A 109 6.35 5.86 -1.97
C GLU A 109 5.82 6.20 -0.58
N ARG A 110 6.69 6.34 0.42
CA ARG A 110 6.27 6.69 1.78
C ARG A 110 5.67 8.09 1.86
N ILE A 111 6.27 9.06 1.18
CA ILE A 111 5.79 10.44 1.17
C ILE A 111 4.40 10.51 0.53
N VAL A 112 4.26 9.89 -0.64
CA VAL A 112 3.00 9.86 -1.37
C VAL A 112 1.93 9.07 -0.59
N TYR A 113 2.31 7.93 0.02
CA TYR A 113 1.43 7.16 0.92
C TYR A 113 0.88 8.01 2.06
N ASN A 114 1.73 8.76 2.75
CA ASN A 114 1.31 9.58 3.87
C ASN A 114 0.26 10.62 3.43
N GLN A 115 0.49 11.29 2.29
CA GLN A 115 -0.45 12.28 1.75
C GLN A 115 -1.80 11.65 1.37
N LEU A 116 -1.76 10.52 0.64
CA LEU A 116 -2.98 9.84 0.24
C LEU A 116 -3.74 9.28 1.46
N SER A 117 -3.04 8.71 2.44
CA SER A 117 -3.64 8.17 3.66
C SER A 117 -4.31 9.27 4.51
N SER A 118 -3.68 10.45 4.63
CA SER A 118 -4.27 11.61 5.29
C SER A 118 -5.55 12.05 4.59
N TYR A 119 -5.49 12.25 3.28
CA TYR A 119 -6.66 12.62 2.47
C TYR A 119 -7.84 11.67 2.68
N LEU A 120 -7.61 10.38 2.63
CA LEU A 120 -8.67 9.37 2.74
C LEU A 120 -9.27 9.31 4.14
N SER A 121 -8.43 9.54 5.15
CA SER A 121 -8.87 9.62 6.55
C SER A 121 -9.68 10.88 6.81
N GLU A 122 -9.22 12.03 6.37
CA GLU A 122 -9.85 13.35 6.56
C GLU A 122 -11.21 13.42 5.84
N ASN A 123 -11.31 12.78 4.68
CA ASN A 123 -12.56 12.75 3.91
C ASN A 123 -13.46 11.55 4.27
N ASN A 124 -13.16 10.79 5.32
CA ASN A 124 -13.94 9.64 5.77
C ASN A 124 -14.24 8.62 4.65
N ILE A 125 -13.29 8.45 3.72
CA ILE A 125 -13.43 7.52 2.59
C ILE A 125 -13.25 6.07 3.05
N LEU A 126 -12.41 5.85 4.07
CA LEU A 126 -12.18 4.53 4.62
C LEU A 126 -13.39 4.01 5.38
N SER A 127 -13.78 2.76 5.14
CA SER A 127 -14.85 2.12 5.87
C SER A 127 -14.57 2.12 7.38
N LYS A 128 -15.56 2.44 8.20
CA LYS A 128 -15.45 2.36 9.67
C LYS A 128 -15.14 0.94 10.16
N TYR A 129 -15.49 -0.07 9.40
CA TYR A 129 -15.26 -1.48 9.72
C TYR A 129 -13.89 -1.99 9.28
N GLN A 130 -13.10 -1.17 8.58
CA GLN A 130 -11.75 -1.55 8.18
C GLN A 130 -10.78 -1.34 9.32
N SER A 131 -10.19 -2.41 9.83
CA SER A 131 -9.12 -2.35 10.84
C SER A 131 -7.73 -2.55 10.23
N GLY A 132 -7.63 -3.26 9.10
CA GLY A 132 -6.35 -3.50 8.43
C GLY A 132 -5.72 -2.23 7.84
N PHE A 133 -4.40 -2.07 8.03
CA PHE A 133 -3.59 -0.96 7.50
C PHE A 133 -4.06 0.45 7.90
N ARG A 134 -4.71 0.56 9.03
CA ARG A 134 -5.24 1.80 9.58
C ARG A 134 -4.53 2.16 10.88
N SER A 135 -4.18 3.44 11.05
CA SER A 135 -3.58 3.94 12.29
C SER A 135 -4.53 3.75 13.47
N PHE A 136 -3.98 3.40 14.63
CA PHE A 136 -4.72 3.13 15.87
C PHE A 136 -5.67 1.91 15.83
N HIS A 137 -5.59 1.08 14.78
CA HIS A 137 -6.32 -0.18 14.67
C HIS A 137 -5.33 -1.35 14.74
N SER A 138 -5.78 -2.46 15.31
CA SER A 138 -5.01 -3.71 15.39
C SER A 138 -5.94 -4.91 15.24
N THR A 139 -5.38 -6.10 15.04
CA THR A 139 -6.14 -7.35 15.06
C THR A 139 -6.83 -7.56 16.42
N VAL A 140 -6.18 -7.14 17.52
CA VAL A 140 -6.75 -7.26 18.87
C VAL A 140 -7.98 -6.36 19.02
N THR A 141 -7.90 -5.09 18.60
CA THR A 141 -9.05 -4.17 18.69
C THR A 141 -10.20 -4.61 17.81
N ALA A 142 -9.92 -5.15 16.61
CA ALA A 142 -10.95 -5.69 15.72
C ALA A 142 -11.64 -6.93 16.31
N LEU A 143 -10.87 -7.83 16.95
CA LEU A 143 -11.43 -9.00 17.60
C LEU A 143 -12.26 -8.64 18.85
N LEU A 144 -11.80 -7.68 19.65
CA LEU A 144 -12.57 -7.18 20.81
C LEU A 144 -13.91 -6.60 20.36
N GLU A 145 -13.89 -5.71 19.34
CA GLU A 145 -15.14 -5.14 18.82
C GLU A 145 -16.09 -6.24 18.30
N ALA A 146 -15.56 -7.25 17.60
CA ALA A 146 -16.36 -8.36 17.11
C ALA A 146 -16.95 -9.20 18.25
N THR A 147 -16.13 -9.56 19.25
CA THR A 147 -16.56 -10.39 20.38
C THR A 147 -17.57 -9.66 21.27
N ASP A 148 -17.38 -8.36 21.50
CA ASP A 148 -18.34 -7.55 22.26
C ASP A 148 -19.71 -7.49 21.54
N ASN A 149 -19.71 -7.30 20.23
CA ASN A 149 -20.94 -7.32 19.45
C ASN A 149 -21.62 -8.70 19.48
N TRP A 150 -20.85 -9.78 19.44
CA TRP A 150 -21.42 -11.14 19.53
C TRP A 150 -22.00 -11.43 20.91
N ALA A 151 -21.30 -11.05 21.99
CA ALA A 151 -21.80 -11.19 23.36
C ALA A 151 -23.11 -10.41 23.55
N PHE A 152 -23.13 -9.15 23.13
CA PHE A 152 -24.34 -8.32 23.18
C PHE A 152 -25.54 -8.92 22.42
N ASN A 153 -25.30 -9.58 21.29
CA ASN A 153 -26.36 -10.27 20.55
C ASN A 153 -26.87 -11.51 21.30
N ILE A 154 -25.95 -12.30 21.86
CA ILE A 154 -26.29 -13.50 22.64
C ILE A 154 -27.14 -13.13 23.85
N ASP A 155 -26.77 -12.09 24.59
CA ASP A 155 -27.53 -11.57 25.75
C ASP A 155 -28.97 -11.18 25.37
N ARG A 156 -29.19 -10.81 24.12
CA ARG A 156 -30.54 -10.49 23.57
C ARG A 156 -31.26 -11.67 22.91
N GLY A 157 -30.71 -12.86 23.04
CA GLY A 157 -31.28 -14.07 22.45
C GLY A 157 -31.08 -14.18 20.93
N TYR A 158 -30.16 -13.43 20.34
CA TYR A 158 -29.85 -13.51 18.91
C TYR A 158 -28.79 -14.58 18.63
N VAL A 159 -28.83 -15.16 17.45
CA VAL A 159 -27.81 -16.06 16.93
C VAL A 159 -26.84 -15.28 16.05
N ASN A 160 -25.54 -15.45 16.30
CA ASN A 160 -24.51 -14.89 15.44
C ASN A 160 -24.07 -15.92 14.41
N ALA A 161 -24.17 -15.58 13.12
CA ALA A 161 -23.55 -16.33 12.01
C ALA A 161 -22.37 -15.52 11.47
N VAL A 162 -21.17 -16.08 11.51
CA VAL A 162 -19.93 -15.42 11.11
C VAL A 162 -19.28 -16.19 9.97
N VAL A 163 -18.95 -15.49 8.88
CA VAL A 163 -18.24 -16.07 7.73
C VAL A 163 -16.91 -15.36 7.56
N PHE A 164 -15.81 -16.12 7.69
CA PHE A 164 -14.47 -15.62 7.43
C PHE A 164 -14.09 -15.90 5.97
N LEU A 165 -13.72 -14.85 5.25
CA LEU A 165 -13.28 -14.97 3.86
C LEU A 165 -11.79 -14.63 3.79
N ASP A 166 -10.98 -15.57 3.27
CA ASP A 166 -9.56 -15.35 3.01
C ASP A 166 -9.29 -15.34 1.51
N LEU A 167 -8.60 -14.30 1.05
CA LEU A 167 -8.28 -14.11 -0.36
C LEU A 167 -6.90 -14.70 -0.67
N LYS A 168 -6.88 -15.81 -1.39
CA LYS A 168 -5.63 -16.44 -1.83
C LYS A 168 -4.83 -15.48 -2.72
N LYS A 169 -3.59 -15.18 -2.30
CA LYS A 169 -2.66 -14.31 -3.04
C LYS A 169 -3.22 -12.92 -3.39
N ALA A 170 -4.01 -12.32 -2.51
CA ALA A 170 -4.74 -11.08 -2.74
C ALA A 170 -3.89 -9.93 -3.31
N PHE A 171 -2.63 -9.79 -2.85
CA PHE A 171 -1.69 -8.81 -3.41
C PHE A 171 -1.26 -9.11 -4.85
N ASP A 172 -1.19 -10.38 -5.23
CA ASP A 172 -0.69 -10.79 -6.54
C ASP A 172 -1.79 -10.76 -7.61
N THR A 173 -3.06 -10.75 -7.19
CA THR A 173 -4.24 -10.82 -8.07
C THR A 173 -4.97 -9.50 -8.25
N ALA A 174 -4.50 -8.42 -7.58
CA ALA A 174 -5.13 -7.11 -7.67
C ALA A 174 -5.10 -6.57 -9.11
N SER A 175 -6.28 -6.29 -9.67
CA SER A 175 -6.40 -5.68 -11.00
C SER A 175 -6.07 -4.20 -10.95
N HIS A 176 -5.11 -3.75 -11.76
CA HIS A 176 -4.70 -2.35 -11.83
C HIS A 176 -5.86 -1.46 -12.33
N SER A 177 -6.64 -1.92 -13.29
CA SER A 177 -7.76 -1.16 -13.84
C SER A 177 -8.87 -0.92 -12.81
N ILE A 178 -9.22 -1.96 -12.03
CA ILE A 178 -10.21 -1.84 -10.95
C ILE A 178 -9.71 -0.89 -9.86
N LEU A 179 -8.43 -1.02 -9.48
CA LEU A 179 -7.83 -0.15 -8.48
C LEU A 179 -7.85 1.32 -8.90
N LEU A 180 -7.41 1.62 -10.12
CA LEU A 180 -7.41 2.98 -10.68
C LEU A 180 -8.82 3.55 -10.80
N SER A 181 -9.80 2.76 -11.24
CA SER A 181 -11.21 3.16 -11.29
C SER A 181 -11.74 3.54 -9.90
N LYS A 182 -11.39 2.76 -8.86
CA LYS A 182 -11.79 3.08 -7.48
C LYS A 182 -11.13 4.36 -6.98
N LEU A 183 -9.83 4.53 -7.18
CA LEU A 183 -9.11 5.73 -6.80
C LEU A 183 -9.73 6.98 -7.47
N TYR A 184 -10.09 6.86 -8.75
CA TYR A 184 -10.77 7.93 -9.47
C TYR A 184 -12.13 8.27 -8.85
N SER A 185 -12.91 7.26 -8.45
CA SER A 185 -14.20 7.46 -7.79
C SER A 185 -14.07 8.07 -6.38
N TYR A 186 -12.93 7.90 -5.74
CA TYR A 186 -12.61 8.51 -4.45
C TYR A 186 -12.02 9.92 -4.57
N GLY A 187 -11.95 10.48 -5.76
CA GLY A 187 -11.51 11.85 -5.99
C GLY A 187 -10.04 12.01 -6.38
N VAL A 188 -9.30 10.92 -6.52
CA VAL A 188 -7.92 10.97 -7.05
C VAL A 188 -7.97 11.18 -8.56
N LYS A 189 -7.67 12.38 -9.03
CA LYS A 189 -7.82 12.80 -10.43
C LYS A 189 -6.57 13.48 -10.94
N GLU A 190 -6.57 13.83 -12.22
CA GLU A 190 -5.53 14.62 -12.90
C GLU A 190 -4.11 14.05 -12.65
N ILE A 191 -3.16 14.90 -12.34
CA ILE A 191 -1.74 14.55 -12.14
C ILE A 191 -1.56 13.46 -11.06
N ALA A 192 -2.40 13.48 -10.01
CA ALA A 192 -2.37 12.45 -8.98
C ALA A 192 -2.75 11.07 -9.55
N TYR A 193 -3.78 11.02 -10.38
CA TYR A 193 -4.20 9.80 -11.07
C TYR A 193 -3.13 9.32 -12.06
N GLU A 194 -2.54 10.23 -12.84
CA GLU A 194 -1.48 9.92 -13.78
C GLU A 194 -0.25 9.33 -13.09
N LEU A 195 0.16 9.90 -11.96
CA LEU A 195 1.27 9.36 -11.17
C LEU A 195 0.99 7.93 -10.68
N LEU A 196 -0.25 7.65 -10.24
CA LEU A 196 -0.63 6.32 -9.79
C LEU A 196 -0.75 5.31 -10.94
N SER A 197 -1.27 5.73 -12.08
CA SER A 197 -1.27 4.94 -13.31
C SER A 197 0.15 4.61 -13.74
N SER A 198 1.01 5.63 -13.84
CA SER A 198 2.43 5.47 -14.16
C SER A 198 3.18 4.55 -13.17
N TYR A 199 2.83 4.61 -11.88
CA TYR A 199 3.40 3.73 -10.86
C TYR A 199 3.06 2.25 -11.11
N LEU A 200 1.85 1.94 -11.54
CA LEU A 200 1.38 0.57 -11.77
C LEU A 200 1.82 0.02 -13.12
N GLU A 201 1.99 0.87 -14.11
CA GLU A 201 2.33 0.50 -15.48
C GLU A 201 3.80 0.09 -15.65
N ASN A 202 4.04 -0.82 -16.60
CA ASN A 202 5.39 -1.25 -17.04
C ASN A 202 6.31 -1.72 -15.89
N ARG A 203 5.75 -2.19 -14.80
CA ARG A 203 6.55 -2.76 -13.71
C ARG A 203 7.18 -4.07 -14.12
N THR A 204 8.42 -4.25 -13.71
CA THR A 204 9.17 -5.48 -14.01
C THR A 204 9.76 -6.08 -12.75
N GLN A 205 9.95 -7.39 -12.78
CA GLN A 205 10.59 -8.12 -11.69
C GLN A 205 11.64 -9.10 -12.20
N LYS A 206 12.67 -9.34 -11.37
CA LYS A 206 13.68 -10.38 -11.57
C LYS A 206 13.80 -11.20 -10.31
N CYS A 207 13.77 -12.52 -10.43
CA CYS A 207 13.99 -13.42 -9.31
C CYS A 207 15.49 -13.60 -9.08
N ALA A 208 15.92 -13.57 -7.82
CA ALA A 208 17.31 -13.77 -7.42
C ALA A 208 17.44 -15.01 -6.55
N VAL A 209 18.13 -16.02 -7.04
CA VAL A 209 18.39 -17.27 -6.34
C VAL A 209 19.90 -17.55 -6.40
N ASN A 210 20.54 -17.75 -5.25
CA ASN A 210 21.97 -18.05 -5.14
C ASN A 210 22.89 -17.08 -5.92
N GLY A 211 22.53 -15.78 -5.94
CA GLY A 211 23.29 -14.76 -6.64
C GLY A 211 22.99 -14.64 -8.15
N VAL A 212 22.24 -15.55 -8.72
CA VAL A 212 21.84 -15.54 -10.13
C VAL A 212 20.50 -14.81 -10.27
N LEU A 213 20.40 -13.95 -11.29
CA LEU A 213 19.16 -13.22 -11.63
C LEU A 213 18.47 -13.90 -12.83
N SER A 214 17.16 -14.06 -12.72
CA SER A 214 16.32 -14.50 -13.84
C SER A 214 16.22 -13.43 -14.94
N LYS A 215 15.64 -13.80 -16.08
CA LYS A 215 15.14 -12.83 -17.06
C LYS A 215 14.11 -11.91 -16.40
N SER A 216 13.97 -10.70 -16.94
CA SER A 216 12.93 -9.76 -16.51
C SER A 216 11.56 -10.26 -16.91
N CYS A 217 10.59 -10.14 -16.00
CA CYS A 217 9.18 -10.45 -16.23
C CYS A 217 8.36 -9.19 -15.99
N THR A 218 7.49 -8.82 -16.92
CA THR A 218 6.57 -7.69 -16.77
C THR A 218 5.35 -8.11 -15.93
N LEU A 219 4.93 -7.24 -15.03
CA LEU A 219 3.75 -7.44 -14.20
C LEU A 219 2.54 -6.78 -14.85
N THR A 220 1.49 -7.56 -15.08
CA THR A 220 0.20 -7.09 -15.63
C THR A 220 -0.88 -6.95 -14.56
N CYS A 221 -0.67 -7.52 -13.39
CA CYS A 221 -1.55 -7.45 -12.24
C CYS A 221 -0.74 -7.56 -10.94
N GLY A 222 -1.40 -7.36 -9.82
CA GLY A 222 -0.80 -7.43 -8.51
C GLY A 222 -0.08 -6.14 -8.10
N ILE A 223 0.16 -6.05 -6.81
CA ILE A 223 0.74 -4.89 -6.16
C ILE A 223 2.00 -5.36 -5.44
N PRO A 224 3.14 -4.65 -5.58
CA PRO A 224 4.38 -5.05 -4.94
C PRO A 224 4.22 -5.17 -3.42
N ARG A 225 4.54 -6.34 -2.88
CA ARG A 225 4.45 -6.62 -1.44
C ARG A 225 5.55 -5.91 -0.66
N GLY A 226 5.24 -5.48 0.56
CA GLY A 226 6.21 -4.84 1.45
C GLY A 226 6.56 -3.40 1.09
N GLN A 227 5.78 -2.79 0.23
CA GLN A 227 5.86 -1.38 -0.15
C GLN A 227 4.68 -0.63 0.45
N TYR A 228 4.86 0.63 0.79
CA TYR A 228 3.82 1.44 1.43
C TYR A 228 2.58 1.58 0.55
N TRP A 229 2.80 1.74 -0.76
CA TRP A 229 1.74 1.83 -1.75
C TRP A 229 0.96 0.54 -1.93
N GLY A 230 1.65 -0.59 -1.92
CA GLY A 230 1.00 -1.89 -1.97
C GLY A 230 -0.01 -2.07 -0.84
N LEU A 231 0.30 -1.61 0.37
CA LEU A 231 -0.59 -1.65 1.52
C LEU A 231 -1.82 -0.75 1.33
N CYS A 232 -1.60 0.47 0.81
CA CYS A 232 -2.68 1.42 0.54
C CYS A 232 -3.62 0.89 -0.55
N CYS A 233 -3.07 0.48 -1.67
CA CYS A 233 -3.84 -0.07 -2.79
C CYS A 233 -4.60 -1.34 -2.39
N PHE A 234 -4.02 -2.19 -1.56
CA PHE A 234 -4.65 -3.40 -1.06
C PHE A 234 -5.85 -3.07 -0.15
N SER A 235 -5.72 -2.10 0.75
CA SER A 235 -6.82 -1.61 1.57
C SER A 235 -8.02 -1.20 0.74
N TYR A 236 -7.78 -0.56 -0.42
CA TYR A 236 -8.86 -0.14 -1.33
C TYR A 236 -9.47 -1.29 -2.11
N THR A 237 -8.68 -2.28 -2.47
CA THR A 237 -9.18 -3.48 -3.15
C THR A 237 -10.06 -4.28 -2.20
N LEU A 238 -9.66 -4.43 -0.92
CA LEU A 238 -10.40 -5.19 0.09
C LEU A 238 -11.72 -4.53 0.52
N MET A 239 -11.88 -3.22 0.44
CA MET A 239 -13.15 -2.56 0.77
C MET A 239 -14.39 -3.16 0.09
N THR A 240 -14.20 -4.04 -0.89
CA THR A 240 -15.29 -4.64 -1.67
C THR A 240 -15.63 -6.06 -1.24
N TYR A 241 -14.82 -6.74 -0.42
CA TYR A 241 -14.90 -8.20 -0.31
C TYR A 241 -15.31 -8.78 1.06
N LEU A 242 -15.37 -7.99 2.12
CA LEU A 242 -15.77 -8.55 3.43
C LEU A 242 -17.18 -8.16 3.81
N ILE A 243 -18.08 -9.10 3.62
CA ILE A 243 -19.48 -8.99 4.06
C ILE A 243 -19.71 -10.06 5.11
N VAL A 244 -19.91 -9.65 6.36
CA VAL A 244 -20.42 -10.52 7.41
C VAL A 244 -21.93 -10.31 7.49
N TYR A 245 -22.68 -11.39 7.39
CA TYR A 245 -24.12 -11.36 7.59
C TYR A 245 -24.45 -11.71 9.03
N GLN A 246 -25.22 -10.86 9.67
CA GLN A 246 -25.83 -11.13 10.96
C GLN A 246 -27.30 -11.47 10.72
N ILE A 247 -27.73 -12.63 11.15
CA ILE A 247 -29.10 -13.08 11.00
C ILE A 247 -29.84 -12.82 12.30
N ARG A 248 -30.86 -11.98 12.22
CA ARG A 248 -31.78 -11.69 13.30
C ARG A 248 -33.15 -12.28 12.92
N ASN A 249 -33.66 -13.29 13.64
CA ASN A 249 -35.02 -13.81 13.50
C ASN A 249 -35.78 -13.40 12.21
N GLN A 250 -35.26 -13.86 11.02
CA GLN A 250 -35.72 -13.55 9.68
C GLN A 250 -35.29 -12.20 9.06
N GLU A 251 -34.60 -11.31 9.77
CA GLU A 251 -33.95 -10.13 9.17
C GLU A 251 -32.44 -10.31 9.15
N CYS A 252 -31.83 -10.13 7.99
CA CYS A 252 -30.39 -10.22 7.78
C CYS A 252 -29.77 -8.83 7.93
N THR A 253 -29.00 -8.61 8.99
CA THR A 253 -28.24 -7.36 9.16
C THR A 253 -26.81 -7.59 8.63
N ARG A 254 -26.40 -6.74 7.69
CA ARG A 254 -25.10 -6.81 7.04
C ARG A 254 -24.05 -6.14 7.88
N MET A 255 -23.01 -6.85 8.31
CA MET A 255 -21.82 -6.31 8.93
C MET A 255 -20.59 -6.60 8.05
N ILE A 256 -19.80 -5.58 7.77
CA ILE A 256 -18.60 -5.71 6.96
C ILE A 256 -17.41 -5.66 7.92
N LEU A 257 -16.69 -6.78 8.03
CA LEU A 257 -15.40 -6.86 8.72
C LEU A 257 -14.30 -6.97 7.67
N THR A 258 -13.30 -6.14 7.75
CA THR A 258 -12.11 -6.15 6.87
C THR A 258 -10.87 -6.57 7.64
#